data_42bb349541c41882afa82f22e5527d06
#
_entry.id   42bb349541c41882afa82f22e5527d06
#
_cell.length_a   1.000
_cell.length_b   1.000
_cell.length_c   1.000
_cell.angle_alpha   90.00
_cell.angle_beta   90.00
_cell.angle_gamma   90.00
#
_symmetry.space_group_name_H-M   'P 1'
#
loop_
_entity.id
_entity.type
_entity.pdbx_description
1 polymer ?
#
loop_
_entity_poly.entity_id
_entity_poly.type
_entity_poly.pdbx_seq_one_letter_code
_entity_poly.pdbx_strand_id
1 'polypeptide(L)'
;MLLVLDVGNTNTVLGVFAKSDKDESRYERLVANWRVSTNQTETVDEYGVLFRNLFAMDSLEVPGITGIVISSVVPPLDSTLRQVCERYFNSKPLFIEPGVKTGMPVLYDNPAEVGADRIVNSVAAFEKYGGPCVSVDFGTATTFDCVSAKGEYIGGVICPGISISAEALFGRTARLQRVDIRKPARVIGTNTVNSMQSGLYYGYLGLVDGVLELLLAEMGHDCKVVATGGLASLFGDGSKYIKAVDDFLTLNGLRIIWERNAKPRETAKAQAAPKSADKMPAKPWPGSKPRR
;
A
#
# COMPACT_ATOMS: atom_id res chain seq x y z
N MET A 1 -1.22 1.30 16.98
CA MET A 1 -0.59 1.60 15.68
C MET A 1 -1.26 0.79 14.58
N LEU A 2 -1.20 1.26 13.34
CA LEU A 2 -1.69 0.55 12.14
C LEU A 2 -0.49 0.07 11.33
N LEU A 3 -0.45 -1.23 11.03
CA LEU A 3 0.50 -1.81 10.10
C LEU A 3 -0.14 -1.87 8.71
N VAL A 4 0.54 -1.36 7.70
CA VAL A 4 0.13 -1.42 6.30
C VAL A 4 1.17 -2.18 5.48
N LEU A 5 0.73 -3.03 4.56
CA LEU A 5 1.60 -3.80 3.68
C LEU A 5 1.15 -3.60 2.23
N ASP A 6 2.11 -3.28 1.37
CA ASP A 6 1.98 -3.33 -0.08
C ASP A 6 2.86 -4.47 -0.62
N VAL A 7 2.22 -5.51 -1.13
CA VAL A 7 2.87 -6.76 -1.54
C VAL A 7 2.90 -6.84 -3.05
N GLY A 8 4.00 -6.35 -3.61
CA GLY A 8 4.28 -6.43 -5.04
C GLY A 8 5.07 -7.69 -5.40
N ASN A 9 5.15 -8.00 -6.71
CA ASN A 9 5.88 -9.18 -7.21
C ASN A 9 7.38 -9.17 -6.90
N THR A 10 8.00 -8.01 -6.78
CA THR A 10 9.45 -7.87 -6.54
C THR A 10 9.76 -7.45 -5.09
N ASN A 11 8.99 -6.52 -4.56
CA ASN A 11 9.20 -5.96 -3.23
C ASN A 11 7.90 -5.92 -2.44
N THR A 12 8.03 -6.16 -1.14
CA THR A 12 6.99 -5.90 -0.15
C THR A 12 7.40 -4.67 0.65
N VAL A 13 6.53 -3.66 0.71
CA VAL A 13 6.74 -2.43 1.47
C VAL A 13 5.83 -2.45 2.68
N LEU A 14 6.43 -2.24 3.86
CA LEU A 14 5.71 -2.15 5.12
C LEU A 14 5.73 -0.71 5.62
N GLY A 15 4.64 -0.29 6.26
CA GLY A 15 4.57 0.98 6.95
C GLY A 15 3.83 0.85 8.28
N VAL A 16 4.26 1.58 9.30
CA VAL A 16 3.58 1.65 10.60
C VAL A 16 3.14 3.08 10.84
N PHE A 17 1.85 3.27 11.04
CA PHE A 17 1.27 4.56 11.36
C PHE A 17 0.88 4.63 12.84
N ALA A 18 1.28 5.70 13.51
CA ALA A 18 0.76 6.06 14.83
C ALA A 18 -0.59 6.78 14.69
N LYS A 19 -1.41 6.69 15.72
CA LYS A 19 -2.64 7.48 15.82
C LYS A 19 -2.34 8.96 15.90
N SER A 20 -3.29 9.77 15.44
CA SER A 20 -3.25 11.21 15.63
C SER A 20 -3.38 11.58 17.12
N ASP A 21 -2.60 12.56 17.55
CA ASP A 21 -2.72 13.12 18.90
C ASP A 21 -4.01 13.92 19.10
N LYS A 22 -4.65 14.34 17.99
CA LYS A 22 -5.87 15.16 17.98
C LYS A 22 -7.14 14.34 17.82
N ASP A 23 -7.05 13.20 17.16
CA ASP A 23 -8.18 12.33 16.84
C ASP A 23 -7.71 10.87 16.88
N GLU A 24 -7.98 10.18 17.98
CA GLU A 24 -7.62 8.76 18.16
C GLU A 24 -8.26 7.81 17.14
N SER A 25 -9.24 8.26 16.37
CA SER A 25 -9.83 7.47 15.30
C SER A 25 -8.98 7.48 14.02
N ARG A 26 -8.05 8.42 13.88
CA ARG A 26 -7.20 8.63 12.71
C ARG A 26 -5.76 8.19 12.94
N TYR A 27 -5.10 7.82 11.85
CA TYR A 27 -3.68 7.49 11.82
C TYR A 27 -2.98 8.54 10.93
N GLU A 28 -2.07 9.32 11.48
CA GLU A 28 -1.51 10.45 10.73
C GLU A 28 -0.02 10.32 10.47
N ARG A 29 0.73 9.85 11.46
CA ARG A 29 2.19 9.85 11.39
C ARG A 29 2.74 8.48 11.01
N LEU A 30 3.41 8.39 9.86
CA LEU A 30 4.24 7.25 9.52
C LEU A 30 5.46 7.24 10.45
N VAL A 31 5.56 6.25 11.32
CA VAL A 31 6.62 6.16 12.34
C VAL A 31 7.77 5.26 11.92
N ALA A 32 7.50 4.30 11.04
CA ALA A 32 8.52 3.44 10.43
C ALA A 32 8.04 2.94 9.07
N ASN A 33 8.99 2.65 8.19
CA ASN A 33 8.72 1.96 6.92
C ASN A 33 9.94 1.11 6.52
N TRP A 34 9.67 0.00 5.86
CA TRP A 34 10.70 -0.92 5.38
C TRP A 34 10.32 -1.45 4.00
N ARG A 35 11.34 -1.77 3.22
CA ARG A 35 11.19 -2.45 1.92
C ARG A 35 12.01 -3.73 1.97
N VAL A 36 11.37 -4.85 1.71
CA VAL A 36 12.01 -6.17 1.63
C VAL A 36 11.70 -6.80 0.29
N SER A 37 12.53 -7.74 -0.15
CA SER A 37 12.23 -8.53 -1.35
C SER A 37 11.02 -9.41 -1.09
N THR A 38 10.12 -9.53 -2.07
CA THR A 38 9.01 -10.48 -2.01
C THR A 38 9.53 -11.87 -2.33
N ASN A 39 9.46 -12.78 -1.36
CA ASN A 39 9.85 -14.16 -1.54
C ASN A 39 8.63 -15.07 -1.39
N GLN A 40 8.18 -15.66 -2.51
CA GLN A 40 6.98 -16.48 -2.54
C GLN A 40 7.16 -17.87 -1.91
N THR A 41 8.37 -18.25 -1.57
CA THR A 41 8.69 -19.56 -0.99
C THR A 41 8.89 -19.54 0.52
N GLU A 42 8.93 -18.35 1.12
CA GLU A 42 9.05 -18.21 2.57
C GLU A 42 7.82 -18.70 3.31
N THR A 43 8.08 -19.35 4.43
CA THR A 43 7.06 -19.89 5.34
C THR A 43 6.46 -18.78 6.23
N VAL A 44 5.38 -19.11 6.91
CA VAL A 44 4.75 -18.24 7.92
C VAL A 44 5.74 -17.78 8.99
N ASP A 45 6.64 -18.69 9.41
CA ASP A 45 7.59 -18.41 10.49
C ASP A 45 8.75 -17.53 10.02
N GLU A 46 9.23 -17.70 8.79
CA GLU A 46 10.26 -16.84 8.19
C GLU A 46 9.76 -15.39 8.05
N TYR A 47 8.57 -15.18 7.49
CA TYR A 47 7.95 -13.85 7.45
C TYR A 47 7.68 -13.28 8.85
N GLY A 48 7.23 -14.13 9.78
CA GLY A 48 6.98 -13.71 11.16
C GLY A 48 8.25 -13.22 11.87
N VAL A 49 9.36 -13.95 11.71
CA VAL A 49 10.67 -13.56 12.25
C VAL A 49 11.18 -12.30 11.57
N LEU A 50 11.07 -12.21 10.22
CA LEU A 50 11.47 -11.03 9.47
C LEU A 50 10.74 -9.79 9.97
N PHE A 51 9.42 -9.83 10.05
CA PHE A 51 8.63 -8.66 10.47
C PHE A 51 8.94 -8.26 11.92
N ARG A 52 9.05 -9.23 12.83
CA ARG A 52 9.43 -8.93 14.22
C ARG A 52 10.81 -8.30 14.33
N ASN A 53 11.78 -8.74 13.53
CA ASN A 53 13.11 -8.15 13.52
C ASN A 53 13.08 -6.69 13.01
N LEU A 54 12.30 -6.41 11.95
CA LEU A 54 12.11 -5.03 11.47
C LEU A 54 11.52 -4.13 12.56
N PHE A 55 10.51 -4.61 13.28
CA PHE A 55 9.92 -3.88 14.41
C PHE A 55 10.94 -3.62 15.52
N ALA A 56 11.72 -4.63 15.88
CA ALA A 56 12.74 -4.51 16.92
C ALA A 56 13.84 -3.49 16.56
N MET A 57 14.23 -3.41 15.28
CA MET A 57 15.23 -2.42 14.80
C MET A 57 14.79 -0.98 15.05
N ASP A 58 13.50 -0.68 14.95
CA ASP A 58 12.94 0.65 15.18
C ASP A 58 12.29 0.79 16.57
N SER A 59 12.58 -0.14 17.48
CA SER A 59 12.06 -0.15 18.86
C SER A 59 10.52 -0.12 18.92
N LEU A 60 9.85 -0.74 17.95
CA LEU A 60 8.41 -0.87 17.90
C LEU A 60 7.97 -2.19 18.54
N GLU A 61 6.90 -2.11 19.33
CA GLU A 61 6.34 -3.30 19.98
C GLU A 61 5.13 -3.84 19.20
N VAL A 62 5.14 -5.14 18.91
CA VAL A 62 4.07 -5.84 18.21
C VAL A 62 2.70 -5.69 18.90
N PRO A 63 2.57 -5.75 20.25
CA PRO A 63 1.28 -5.54 20.92
C PRO A 63 0.66 -4.16 20.71
N GLY A 64 1.45 -3.19 20.24
CA GLY A 64 0.95 -1.85 19.88
C GLY A 64 0.18 -1.81 18.56
N ILE A 65 0.22 -2.87 17.74
CA ILE A 65 -0.51 -2.95 16.48
C ILE A 65 -1.98 -3.30 16.76
N THR A 66 -2.87 -2.41 16.36
CA THR A 66 -4.32 -2.55 16.57
C THR A 66 -5.10 -2.79 15.28
N GLY A 67 -4.41 -2.78 14.15
CA GLY A 67 -4.98 -3.05 12.84
C GLY A 67 -3.90 -3.36 11.83
N ILE A 68 -4.27 -4.14 10.80
CA ILE A 68 -3.40 -4.50 9.68
C ILE A 68 -4.20 -4.42 8.40
N VAL A 69 -3.66 -3.74 7.38
CA VAL A 69 -4.26 -3.70 6.04
C VAL A 69 -3.21 -4.06 5.00
N ILE A 70 -3.61 -4.84 4.01
CA ILE A 70 -2.71 -5.42 3.00
C ILE A 70 -3.29 -5.18 1.61
N SER A 71 -2.49 -4.57 0.73
CA SER A 71 -2.63 -4.66 -0.72
C SER A 71 -1.71 -5.77 -1.21
N SER A 72 -2.22 -6.70 -1.99
CA SER A 72 -1.41 -7.79 -2.54
C SER A 72 -1.76 -8.02 -4.01
N VAL A 73 -0.73 -8.11 -4.83
CA VAL A 73 -0.80 -8.58 -6.22
C VAL A 73 -0.03 -9.90 -6.39
N VAL A 74 0.14 -10.65 -5.28
CA VAL A 74 0.84 -11.93 -5.21
C VAL A 74 -0.04 -12.97 -4.51
N PRO A 75 -1.11 -13.47 -5.15
CA PRO A 75 -2.08 -14.37 -4.53
C PRO A 75 -1.50 -15.58 -3.80
N PRO A 76 -0.38 -16.21 -4.25
CA PRO A 76 0.23 -17.31 -3.52
C PRO A 76 0.66 -16.97 -2.08
N LEU A 77 0.97 -15.69 -1.79
CA LEU A 77 1.39 -15.24 -0.46
C LEU A 77 0.22 -14.86 0.47
N ASP A 78 -0.98 -14.65 -0.04
CA ASP A 78 -2.09 -14.11 0.76
C ASP A 78 -2.42 -15.00 1.96
N SER A 79 -2.44 -16.32 1.76
CA SER A 79 -2.67 -17.28 2.85
C SER A 79 -1.57 -17.22 3.91
N THR A 80 -0.31 -17.17 3.47
CA THR A 80 0.86 -17.06 4.36
C THR A 80 0.80 -15.78 5.17
N LEU A 81 0.54 -14.64 4.54
CA LEU A 81 0.45 -13.35 5.20
C LEU A 81 -0.73 -13.25 6.19
N ARG A 82 -1.88 -13.85 5.87
CA ARG A 82 -3.00 -13.98 6.83
C ARG A 82 -2.56 -14.71 8.09
N GLN A 83 -1.90 -15.86 7.94
CA GLN A 83 -1.39 -16.64 9.07
C GLN A 83 -0.29 -15.90 9.86
N VAL A 84 0.61 -15.17 9.19
CA VAL A 84 1.61 -14.31 9.84
C VAL A 84 0.93 -13.27 10.73
N CYS A 85 -0.08 -12.58 10.20
CA CYS A 85 -0.81 -11.55 10.95
C CYS A 85 -1.54 -12.14 12.16
N GLU A 86 -2.20 -13.27 12.00
CA GLU A 86 -2.92 -13.94 13.09
C GLU A 86 -1.96 -14.48 14.16
N ARG A 87 -0.88 -15.16 13.75
CA ARG A 87 0.03 -15.84 14.67
C ARG A 87 0.99 -14.91 15.39
N TYR A 88 1.56 -13.93 14.67
CA TYR A 88 2.63 -13.07 15.19
C TYR A 88 2.13 -11.71 15.69
N PHE A 89 0.99 -11.25 15.18
CA PHE A 89 0.41 -9.95 15.54
C PHE A 89 -0.94 -10.08 16.27
N ASN A 90 -1.48 -11.31 16.40
CA ASN A 90 -2.81 -11.57 16.99
C ASN A 90 -3.91 -10.67 16.39
N SER A 91 -3.85 -10.44 15.08
CA SER A 91 -4.74 -9.53 14.36
C SER A 91 -5.13 -10.11 13.00
N LYS A 92 -6.42 -10.03 12.66
CA LYS A 92 -6.90 -10.38 11.32
C LYS A 92 -6.67 -9.20 10.38
N PRO A 93 -5.92 -9.40 9.27
CA PRO A 93 -5.68 -8.32 8.32
C PRO A 93 -6.92 -8.05 7.46
N LEU A 94 -7.09 -6.78 7.08
CA LEU A 94 -7.98 -6.37 5.99
C LEU A 94 -7.19 -6.45 4.68
N PHE A 95 -7.55 -7.36 3.79
CA PHE A 95 -7.04 -7.36 2.42
C PHE A 95 -7.86 -6.44 1.54
N ILE A 96 -7.19 -5.72 0.64
CA ILE A 96 -7.88 -4.90 -0.37
C ILE A 96 -8.37 -5.83 -1.48
N GLU A 97 -9.61 -6.23 -1.37
CA GLU A 97 -10.32 -7.18 -2.25
C GLU A 97 -11.65 -6.56 -2.70
N PRO A 98 -12.31 -7.09 -3.74
CA PRO A 98 -13.65 -6.66 -4.12
C PRO A 98 -14.61 -6.69 -2.94
N GLY A 99 -15.35 -5.58 -2.73
CA GLY A 99 -16.25 -5.41 -1.60
C GLY A 99 -15.72 -4.58 -0.44
N VAL A 100 -14.41 -4.31 -0.39
CA VAL A 100 -13.81 -3.35 0.56
C VAL A 100 -14.24 -1.93 0.21
N LYS A 101 -14.59 -1.14 1.22
CA LYS A 101 -15.00 0.25 1.05
C LYS A 101 -13.80 1.14 0.74
N THR A 102 -13.46 1.28 -0.52
CA THR A 102 -12.38 2.17 -0.96
C THR A 102 -12.81 3.64 -0.99
N GLY A 103 -14.12 3.90 -1.08
CA GLY A 103 -14.67 5.24 -1.28
C GLY A 103 -14.43 5.79 -2.69
N MET A 104 -14.04 4.93 -3.64
CA MET A 104 -13.80 5.26 -5.03
C MET A 104 -14.57 4.30 -5.92
N PRO A 105 -15.57 4.76 -6.69
CA PRO A 105 -16.20 3.94 -7.72
C PRO A 105 -15.18 3.54 -8.78
N VAL A 106 -15.24 2.28 -9.21
CA VAL A 106 -14.34 1.73 -10.24
C VAL A 106 -15.15 1.55 -11.53
N LEU A 107 -14.94 2.47 -12.48
CA LEU A 107 -15.59 2.45 -13.80
C LEU A 107 -14.70 1.71 -14.81
N TYR A 108 -14.56 0.42 -14.60
CA TYR A 108 -13.78 -0.49 -15.43
C TYR A 108 -14.69 -1.60 -15.93
N ASP A 109 -14.45 -2.14 -17.13
CA ASP A 109 -15.32 -3.17 -17.72
C ASP A 109 -15.50 -4.35 -16.78
N ASN A 110 -14.40 -4.81 -16.18
CA ASN A 110 -14.41 -5.77 -15.08
C ASN A 110 -13.62 -5.21 -13.89
N PRO A 111 -14.28 -4.61 -12.88
CA PRO A 111 -13.62 -4.01 -11.73
C PRO A 111 -12.70 -4.97 -10.95
N ALA A 112 -12.96 -6.28 -11.01
CA ALA A 112 -12.15 -7.28 -10.31
C ALA A 112 -10.77 -7.51 -10.94
N GLU A 113 -10.54 -7.02 -12.16
CA GLU A 113 -9.25 -7.12 -12.86
C GLU A 113 -8.28 -6.00 -12.47
N VAL A 114 -8.76 -4.95 -11.78
CA VAL A 114 -7.90 -3.86 -11.36
C VAL A 114 -7.09 -4.29 -10.15
N GLY A 115 -5.76 -4.23 -10.25
CA GLY A 115 -4.86 -4.54 -9.14
C GLY A 115 -5.15 -3.68 -7.91
N ALA A 116 -5.04 -4.28 -6.73
CA ALA A 116 -5.31 -3.62 -5.47
C ALA A 116 -4.41 -2.37 -5.27
N ASP A 117 -3.13 -2.47 -5.62
CA ASP A 117 -2.14 -1.39 -5.61
C ASP A 117 -2.59 -0.18 -6.42
N ARG A 118 -3.16 -0.39 -7.61
CA ARG A 118 -3.65 0.66 -8.50
C ARG A 118 -4.81 1.44 -7.88
N ILE A 119 -5.76 0.72 -7.27
CA ILE A 119 -6.88 1.36 -6.53
C ILE A 119 -6.36 2.12 -5.31
N VAL A 120 -5.44 1.55 -4.56
CA VAL A 120 -4.83 2.17 -3.37
C VAL A 120 -4.12 3.48 -3.74
N ASN A 121 -3.29 3.46 -4.80
CA ASN A 121 -2.60 4.65 -5.31
C ASN A 121 -3.59 5.72 -5.78
N SER A 122 -4.63 5.32 -6.49
CA SER A 122 -5.68 6.23 -6.99
C SER A 122 -6.44 6.91 -5.85
N VAL A 123 -6.81 6.16 -4.81
CA VAL A 123 -7.46 6.69 -3.61
C VAL A 123 -6.58 7.73 -2.93
N ALA A 124 -5.28 7.42 -2.74
CA ALA A 124 -4.34 8.34 -2.12
C ALA A 124 -4.12 9.61 -2.96
N ALA A 125 -3.95 9.45 -4.27
CA ALA A 125 -3.75 10.56 -5.19
C ALA A 125 -4.95 11.52 -5.17
N PHE A 126 -6.17 11.00 -5.28
CA PHE A 126 -7.38 11.81 -5.25
C PHE A 126 -7.58 12.51 -3.90
N GLU A 127 -7.38 11.80 -2.78
CA GLU A 127 -7.57 12.36 -1.43
C GLU A 127 -6.58 13.50 -1.15
N LYS A 128 -5.33 13.35 -1.57
CA LYS A 128 -4.27 14.32 -1.28
C LYS A 128 -4.21 15.47 -2.26
N TYR A 129 -4.42 15.20 -3.54
CA TYR A 129 -4.19 16.17 -4.60
C TYR A 129 -5.49 16.65 -5.26
N GLY A 130 -6.61 15.95 -5.03
CA GLY A 130 -7.89 16.17 -5.70
C GLY A 130 -7.88 15.66 -7.15
N GLY A 131 -9.03 15.78 -7.85
CA GLY A 131 -9.17 15.32 -9.23
C GLY A 131 -9.50 16.47 -10.20
N PRO A 132 -9.40 16.20 -11.52
CA PRO A 132 -8.93 14.96 -12.08
C PRO A 132 -7.44 14.75 -11.83
N CYS A 133 -7.01 13.49 -11.69
CA CYS A 133 -5.59 13.20 -11.47
C CYS A 133 -5.15 11.88 -12.12
N VAL A 134 -3.84 11.78 -12.36
CA VAL A 134 -3.16 10.55 -12.78
C VAL A 134 -2.09 10.21 -11.74
N SER A 135 -2.12 8.99 -11.21
CA SER A 135 -0.99 8.44 -10.46
C SER A 135 -0.12 7.60 -11.37
N VAL A 136 1.20 7.85 -11.32
CA VAL A 136 2.21 7.09 -12.07
C VAL A 136 3.03 6.30 -11.06
N ASP A 137 2.96 4.97 -11.13
CA ASP A 137 3.76 4.10 -10.25
C ASP A 137 4.93 3.48 -11.03
N PHE A 138 6.14 3.77 -10.59
CA PHE A 138 7.40 3.25 -11.15
C PHE A 138 7.81 1.95 -10.44
N GLY A 139 7.03 0.89 -10.64
CA GLY A 139 7.23 -0.44 -10.08
C GLY A 139 7.86 -1.44 -11.06
N THR A 140 7.52 -2.73 -10.87
CA THR A 140 7.86 -3.82 -11.81
C THR A 140 7.25 -3.56 -13.17
N ALA A 141 5.98 -3.16 -13.21
CA ALA A 141 5.37 -2.45 -14.33
C ALA A 141 5.38 -0.96 -14.02
N THR A 142 5.26 -0.10 -15.03
CA THR A 142 4.90 1.30 -14.83
C THR A 142 3.43 1.47 -15.16
N THR A 143 2.64 1.81 -14.15
CA THR A 143 1.21 2.02 -14.31
C THR A 143 0.87 3.49 -14.29
N PHE A 144 -0.16 3.85 -15.06
CA PHE A 144 -0.76 5.18 -15.08
C PHE A 144 -2.23 5.00 -14.75
N ASP A 145 -2.66 5.48 -13.61
CA ASP A 145 -4.00 5.28 -13.09
C ASP A 145 -4.77 6.59 -13.09
N CYS A 146 -5.89 6.60 -13.83
CA CYS A 146 -6.66 7.81 -14.12
C CYS A 146 -7.88 7.88 -13.20
N VAL A 147 -8.03 9.04 -12.54
CA VAL A 147 -9.16 9.33 -11.65
C VAL A 147 -9.90 10.57 -12.14
N SER A 148 -11.22 10.46 -12.29
CA SER A 148 -12.08 11.56 -12.74
C SER A 148 -12.14 12.71 -11.72
N ALA A 149 -12.66 13.86 -12.14
CA ALA A 149 -12.92 14.97 -11.22
C ALA A 149 -13.90 14.65 -10.08
N LYS A 150 -14.70 13.57 -10.24
CA LYS A 150 -15.64 13.09 -9.22
C LYS A 150 -15.04 12.04 -8.27
N GLY A 151 -13.77 11.66 -8.46
CA GLY A 151 -13.12 10.62 -7.65
C GLY A 151 -13.47 9.20 -8.10
N GLU A 152 -13.73 8.99 -9.36
CA GLU A 152 -13.99 7.68 -9.96
C GLU A 152 -12.72 7.18 -10.64
N TYR A 153 -12.34 5.94 -10.40
CA TYR A 153 -11.29 5.28 -11.16
C TYR A 153 -11.82 4.95 -12.57
N ILE A 154 -11.26 5.56 -13.58
CA ILE A 154 -11.77 5.45 -14.96
C ILE A 154 -10.89 4.58 -15.87
N GLY A 155 -9.83 3.99 -15.34
CA GLY A 155 -8.92 3.14 -16.10
C GLY A 155 -7.49 3.62 -16.04
N GLY A 156 -6.68 3.20 -17.00
CA GLY A 156 -5.28 3.61 -17.04
C GLY A 156 -4.47 2.84 -18.07
N VAL A 157 -3.14 3.02 -17.99
CA VAL A 157 -2.18 2.40 -18.92
C VAL A 157 -1.18 1.57 -18.11
N ILE A 158 -0.74 0.45 -18.65
CA ILE A 158 0.30 -0.42 -18.08
C ILE A 158 1.42 -0.55 -19.11
N CYS A 159 2.63 -0.14 -18.71
CA CYS A 159 3.84 -0.30 -19.50
C CYS A 159 4.83 -1.23 -18.80
N PRO A 160 5.75 -1.86 -19.53
CA PRO A 160 6.86 -2.58 -18.90
C PRO A 160 7.65 -1.61 -18.01
N GLY A 161 7.98 -2.01 -16.78
CA GLY A 161 8.84 -1.20 -15.92
C GLY A 161 10.27 -1.10 -16.48
N ILE A 162 10.99 -0.04 -16.13
CA ILE A 162 12.32 0.19 -16.68
C ILE A 162 13.31 -0.91 -16.29
N SER A 163 13.21 -1.47 -15.08
CA SER A 163 14.11 -2.53 -14.62
C SER A 163 13.96 -3.80 -15.46
N ILE A 164 12.72 -4.24 -15.71
CA ILE A 164 12.49 -5.43 -16.55
C ILE A 164 12.83 -5.16 -18.03
N SER A 165 12.64 -3.94 -18.52
CA SER A 165 13.04 -3.52 -19.86
C SER A 165 14.57 -3.55 -20.01
N ALA A 166 15.29 -3.05 -19.01
CA ALA A 166 16.74 -3.10 -18.96
C ALA A 166 17.25 -4.55 -18.89
N GLU A 167 16.64 -5.39 -18.04
CA GLU A 167 16.99 -6.81 -17.93
C GLU A 167 16.76 -7.56 -19.23
N ALA A 168 15.68 -7.27 -19.94
CA ALA A 168 15.42 -7.85 -21.27
C ALA A 168 16.50 -7.43 -22.28
N LEU A 169 16.95 -6.17 -22.24
CA LEU A 169 18.05 -5.69 -23.09
C LEU A 169 19.36 -6.41 -22.79
N PHE A 170 19.72 -6.56 -21.51
CA PHE A 170 20.93 -7.26 -21.10
C PHE A 170 20.89 -8.76 -21.41
N GLY A 171 19.77 -9.40 -21.11
CA GLY A 171 19.58 -10.85 -21.24
C GLY A 171 19.44 -11.34 -22.69
N ARG A 172 19.05 -10.46 -23.62
CA ARG A 172 18.84 -10.79 -25.04
C ARG A 172 19.98 -10.37 -25.97
N THR A 173 21.06 -9.79 -25.43
CA THR A 173 22.20 -9.34 -26.22
C THR A 173 23.48 -9.95 -25.69
N ALA A 174 24.37 -10.37 -26.63
CA ALA A 174 25.60 -11.08 -26.27
C ALA A 174 26.70 -10.15 -25.70
N ARG A 175 26.63 -8.84 -25.94
CA ARG A 175 27.71 -7.89 -25.64
C ARG A 175 27.31 -6.75 -24.71
N LEU A 176 26.03 -6.61 -24.39
CA LEU A 176 25.58 -5.55 -23.50
C LEU A 176 25.61 -6.07 -22.06
N GLN A 177 26.40 -5.39 -21.23
CA GLN A 177 26.49 -5.69 -19.80
C GLN A 177 25.43 -4.94 -19.00
N ARG A 178 25.14 -5.38 -17.77
CA ARG A 178 24.29 -4.64 -16.85
C ARG A 178 24.88 -3.26 -16.56
N VAL A 179 24.02 -2.26 -16.58
CA VAL A 179 24.35 -0.88 -16.22
C VAL A 179 23.31 -0.33 -15.24
N ASP A 180 23.74 0.57 -14.36
CA ASP A 180 22.82 1.25 -13.46
C ASP A 180 21.93 2.22 -14.24
N ILE A 181 20.65 2.27 -13.86
CA ILE A 181 19.69 3.22 -14.41
C ILE A 181 19.90 4.56 -13.72
N ARG A 182 20.45 5.52 -14.43
CA ARG A 182 20.71 6.87 -13.92
C ARG A 182 20.65 7.89 -15.04
N LYS A 183 20.41 9.15 -14.69
CA LYS A 183 20.48 10.27 -15.63
C LYS A 183 21.91 10.45 -16.13
N PRO A 184 22.17 10.34 -17.43
CA PRO A 184 23.51 10.54 -17.97
C PRO A 184 23.83 12.04 -18.07
N ALA A 185 25.13 12.39 -18.02
CA ALA A 185 25.58 13.76 -18.17
C ALA A 185 25.34 14.35 -19.59
N ARG A 186 25.26 13.47 -20.60
CA ARG A 186 25.09 13.83 -22.02
C ARG A 186 24.17 12.83 -22.68
N VAL A 187 23.34 13.30 -23.65
CA VAL A 187 22.44 12.41 -24.40
C VAL A 187 23.24 11.47 -25.32
N ILE A 188 24.25 12.03 -26.01
CA ILE A 188 25.09 11.22 -26.91
C ILE A 188 26.15 10.52 -26.06
N GLY A 189 26.01 9.19 -25.88
CA GLY A 189 27.01 8.36 -25.26
C GLY A 189 28.18 8.07 -26.22
N THR A 190 29.42 8.14 -25.71
CA THR A 190 30.65 7.86 -26.50
C THR A 190 31.26 6.49 -26.20
N ASN A 191 30.58 5.68 -25.41
CA ASN A 191 30.86 4.27 -25.15
C ASN A 191 29.56 3.53 -24.88
N THR A 192 29.61 2.19 -24.90
CA THR A 192 28.42 1.33 -24.76
C THR A 192 27.64 1.61 -23.47
N VAL A 193 28.33 1.75 -22.33
CA VAL A 193 27.69 2.01 -21.03
C VAL A 193 26.89 3.31 -21.07
N ASN A 194 27.52 4.40 -21.48
CA ASN A 194 26.87 5.70 -21.56
C ASN A 194 25.72 5.73 -22.59
N SER A 195 25.88 5.03 -23.73
CA SER A 195 24.82 4.89 -24.73
C SER A 195 23.62 4.13 -24.18
N MET A 196 23.85 3.05 -23.43
CA MET A 196 22.79 2.27 -22.79
C MET A 196 22.08 3.08 -21.71
N GLN A 197 22.83 3.76 -20.84
CA GLN A 197 22.25 4.63 -19.79
C GLN A 197 21.41 5.74 -20.40
N SER A 198 21.89 6.35 -21.47
CA SER A 198 21.17 7.39 -22.20
C SER A 198 19.87 6.87 -22.81
N GLY A 199 19.92 5.72 -23.48
CA GLY A 199 18.74 5.07 -24.05
C GLY A 199 17.72 4.68 -22.99
N LEU A 200 18.16 4.05 -21.90
CA LEU A 200 17.29 3.68 -20.78
C LEU A 200 16.64 4.89 -20.13
N TYR A 201 17.42 5.92 -19.79
CA TYR A 201 16.87 7.09 -19.11
C TYR A 201 15.97 7.94 -20.02
N TYR A 202 16.49 8.42 -21.15
CA TYR A 202 15.73 9.34 -22.01
C TYR A 202 14.65 8.62 -22.82
N GLY A 203 14.88 7.37 -23.24
CA GLY A 203 13.86 6.58 -23.90
C GLY A 203 12.67 6.29 -22.99
N TYR A 204 12.96 5.98 -21.72
CA TYR A 204 11.91 5.74 -20.74
C TYR A 204 11.19 7.01 -20.31
N LEU A 205 11.92 8.11 -20.12
CA LEU A 205 11.33 9.42 -19.87
C LEU A 205 10.41 9.85 -21.02
N GLY A 206 10.83 9.61 -22.28
CA GLY A 206 10.01 9.85 -23.45
C GLY A 206 8.74 8.98 -23.51
N LEU A 207 8.82 7.71 -23.08
CA LEU A 207 7.66 6.85 -22.92
C LEU A 207 6.67 7.44 -21.90
N VAL A 208 7.17 7.83 -20.72
CA VAL A 208 6.35 8.38 -19.64
C VAL A 208 5.67 9.68 -20.09
N ASP A 209 6.44 10.62 -20.62
CA ASP A 209 5.90 11.89 -21.09
C ASP A 209 4.95 11.71 -22.26
N GLY A 210 5.22 10.81 -23.20
CA GLY A 210 4.33 10.54 -24.33
C GLY A 210 3.00 9.94 -23.91
N VAL A 211 3.01 9.01 -22.96
CA VAL A 211 1.76 8.44 -22.41
C VAL A 211 0.98 9.51 -21.65
N LEU A 212 1.66 10.30 -20.81
CA LEU A 212 1.01 11.38 -20.06
C LEU A 212 0.41 12.44 -20.96
N GLU A 213 1.09 12.82 -22.06
CA GLU A 213 0.56 13.77 -23.04
C GLU A 213 -0.78 13.32 -23.61
N LEU A 214 -0.89 12.05 -23.99
CA LEU A 214 -2.13 11.47 -24.52
C LEU A 214 -3.23 11.41 -23.45
N LEU A 215 -2.90 10.96 -22.23
CA LEU A 215 -3.85 10.90 -21.12
C LEU A 215 -4.38 12.31 -20.75
N LEU A 216 -3.51 13.29 -20.69
CA LEU A 216 -3.89 14.68 -20.37
C LEU A 216 -4.73 15.31 -21.49
N ALA A 217 -4.50 14.94 -22.75
CA ALA A 217 -5.35 15.36 -23.87
C ALA A 217 -6.76 14.78 -23.76
N GLU A 218 -6.90 13.53 -23.30
CA GLU A 218 -8.18 12.86 -23.10
C GLU A 218 -8.91 13.33 -21.83
N MET A 219 -8.20 13.50 -20.71
CA MET A 219 -8.76 13.87 -19.40
C MET A 219 -8.94 15.36 -19.16
N GLY A 220 -8.30 16.21 -19.96
CA GLY A 220 -8.18 17.66 -19.76
C GLY A 220 -6.86 18.07 -19.13
N HIS A 221 -6.37 19.24 -19.53
CA HIS A 221 -5.02 19.72 -19.17
C HIS A 221 -4.84 20.15 -17.71
N ASP A 222 -5.94 20.37 -16.98
CA ASP A 222 -5.90 20.69 -15.54
C ASP A 222 -5.69 19.47 -14.64
N CYS A 223 -5.50 18.29 -15.25
CA CYS A 223 -5.28 17.05 -14.54
C CYS A 223 -3.94 17.06 -13.78
N LYS A 224 -3.97 16.68 -12.52
CA LYS A 224 -2.78 16.60 -11.66
C LYS A 224 -2.07 15.28 -11.87
N VAL A 225 -0.75 15.30 -12.00
CA VAL A 225 0.07 14.09 -12.17
C VAL A 225 0.99 13.95 -10.97
N VAL A 226 0.85 12.81 -10.26
CA VAL A 226 1.69 12.44 -9.12
C VAL A 226 2.40 11.14 -9.41
N ALA A 227 3.70 11.05 -9.07
CA ALA A 227 4.50 9.87 -9.23
C ALA A 227 4.79 9.19 -7.89
N THR A 228 4.85 7.87 -7.89
CA THR A 228 5.28 7.03 -6.76
C THR A 228 6.10 5.85 -7.27
N GLY A 229 6.58 5.01 -6.36
CA GLY A 229 7.41 3.84 -6.70
C GLY A 229 8.91 4.10 -6.63
N GLY A 230 9.68 3.04 -6.73
CA GLY A 230 11.11 3.05 -6.41
C GLY A 230 11.99 3.95 -7.28
N LEU A 231 11.53 4.34 -8.47
CA LEU A 231 12.26 5.19 -9.41
C LEU A 231 11.55 6.53 -9.69
N ALA A 232 10.50 6.84 -8.93
CA ALA A 232 9.72 8.06 -9.11
C ALA A 232 10.58 9.33 -9.04
N SER A 233 11.49 9.42 -8.07
CA SER A 233 12.39 10.58 -7.91
C SER A 233 13.35 10.74 -9.09
N LEU A 234 13.79 9.63 -9.70
CA LEU A 234 14.70 9.69 -10.86
C LEU A 234 14.03 10.29 -12.10
N PHE A 235 12.75 9.98 -12.32
CA PHE A 235 12.02 10.40 -13.52
C PHE A 235 11.14 11.64 -13.28
N GLY A 236 10.70 11.86 -12.04
CA GLY A 236 9.84 12.99 -11.70
C GLY A 236 10.45 14.35 -12.06
N ASP A 237 11.72 14.55 -11.71
CA ASP A 237 12.46 15.78 -12.01
C ASP A 237 12.70 15.99 -13.51
N GLY A 238 12.69 14.90 -14.30
CA GLY A 238 12.93 14.98 -15.75
C GLY A 238 11.66 15.15 -16.58
N SER A 239 10.50 14.78 -16.04
CA SER A 239 9.22 14.78 -16.75
C SER A 239 8.66 16.20 -16.89
N LYS A 240 8.03 16.46 -18.04
CA LYS A 240 7.29 17.71 -18.30
C LYS A 240 5.97 17.77 -17.51
N TYR A 241 5.38 16.63 -17.21
CA TYR A 241 4.01 16.51 -16.73
C TYR A 241 3.90 16.12 -15.25
N ILE A 242 4.86 15.36 -14.69
CA ILE A 242 4.86 14.99 -13.27
C ILE A 242 5.10 16.27 -12.44
N LYS A 243 4.17 16.56 -11.52
CA LYS A 243 4.22 17.77 -10.68
C LYS A 243 4.52 17.48 -9.21
N ALA A 244 4.37 16.24 -8.80
CA ALA A 244 4.65 15.79 -7.43
C ALA A 244 5.22 14.37 -7.45
N VAL A 245 6.14 14.11 -6.54
CA VAL A 245 6.61 12.76 -6.20
C VAL A 245 6.20 12.47 -4.77
N ASP A 246 5.59 11.33 -4.55
CA ASP A 246 5.14 10.88 -3.22
C ASP A 246 5.55 9.44 -2.99
N ASP A 247 6.67 9.27 -2.30
CA ASP A 247 7.27 7.95 -2.03
C ASP A 247 6.38 7.06 -1.15
N PHE A 248 5.44 7.67 -0.41
CA PHE A 248 4.54 6.96 0.52
C PHE A 248 3.09 6.95 0.07
N LEU A 249 2.82 7.22 -1.22
CA LEU A 249 1.48 7.31 -1.77
C LEU A 249 0.67 6.03 -1.47
N THR A 250 1.23 4.86 -1.77
CA THR A 250 0.60 3.56 -1.55
C THR A 250 0.32 3.30 -0.07
N LEU A 251 1.30 3.57 0.82
CA LEU A 251 1.11 3.38 2.26
C LEU A 251 0.01 4.31 2.81
N ASN A 252 -0.05 5.55 2.33
CA ASN A 252 -1.12 6.49 2.69
C ASN A 252 -2.49 6.02 2.18
N GLY A 253 -2.56 5.48 0.97
CA GLY A 253 -3.79 4.91 0.41
C GLY A 253 -4.33 3.75 1.24
N LEU A 254 -3.47 2.84 1.66
CA LEU A 254 -3.81 1.75 2.55
C LEU A 254 -4.37 2.26 3.88
N ARG A 255 -3.72 3.25 4.49
CA ARG A 255 -4.20 3.90 5.72
C ARG A 255 -5.58 4.51 5.53
N ILE A 256 -5.80 5.25 4.45
CA ILE A 256 -7.09 5.90 4.15
C ILE A 256 -8.20 4.83 4.00
N ILE A 257 -7.92 3.75 3.26
CA ILE A 257 -8.90 2.67 3.07
C ILE A 257 -9.16 1.96 4.39
N TRP A 258 -8.15 1.71 5.21
CA TRP A 258 -8.34 1.16 6.56
C TRP A 258 -9.30 2.02 7.39
N GLU A 259 -9.09 3.33 7.45
CA GLU A 259 -9.94 4.25 8.21
C GLU A 259 -11.40 4.23 7.74
N ARG A 260 -11.64 4.04 6.43
CA ARG A 260 -12.99 3.92 5.84
C ARG A 260 -13.69 2.61 6.21
N ASN A 261 -12.95 1.57 6.61
CA ASN A 261 -13.47 0.25 6.97
C ASN A 261 -13.42 -0.03 8.47
N ALA A 262 -12.62 0.70 9.24
CA ALA A 262 -12.57 0.55 10.69
C ALA A 262 -13.95 0.92 11.27
N LYS A 263 -14.58 -0.04 11.98
CA LYS A 263 -15.83 0.24 12.70
C LYS A 263 -15.55 1.33 13.74
N PRO A 264 -16.44 2.33 13.89
CA PRO A 264 -16.36 3.22 15.05
C PRO A 264 -16.33 2.32 16.30
N ARG A 265 -15.34 2.51 17.17
CA ARG A 265 -15.41 1.87 18.50
C ARG A 265 -16.71 2.34 19.11
N GLU A 266 -17.65 1.41 19.39
CA GLU A 266 -18.72 1.68 20.33
C GLU A 266 -18.02 2.17 21.58
N THR A 267 -18.23 3.45 21.89
CA THR A 267 -17.86 4.01 23.19
C THR A 267 -18.46 3.08 24.22
N ALA A 268 -17.60 2.38 24.99
CA ALA A 268 -18.05 1.52 26.06
C ALA A 268 -18.99 2.36 26.92
N LYS A 269 -20.30 2.15 26.73
CA LYS A 269 -21.30 2.66 27.66
C LYS A 269 -20.86 2.11 29.00
N ALA A 270 -20.51 3.03 29.90
CA ALA A 270 -20.21 2.72 31.28
C ALA A 270 -21.23 1.67 31.73
N GLN A 271 -20.77 0.46 32.01
CA GLN A 271 -21.59 -0.52 32.68
C GLN A 271 -21.99 0.11 34.01
N ALA A 272 -23.23 0.54 34.06
CA ALA A 272 -23.85 0.96 35.30
C ALA A 272 -23.67 -0.17 36.30
N ALA A 273 -23.01 0.13 37.41
CA ALA A 273 -22.84 -0.80 38.51
C ALA A 273 -24.19 -1.45 38.84
N PRO A 274 -24.25 -2.77 39.04
CA PRO A 274 -25.50 -3.41 39.41
C PRO A 274 -25.95 -2.79 40.75
N LYS A 275 -27.20 -2.24 40.72
CA LYS A 275 -27.89 -1.81 41.95
C LYS A 275 -27.88 -2.98 42.93
N SER A 276 -27.45 -2.70 44.17
CA SER A 276 -27.48 -3.61 45.30
C SER A 276 -28.76 -4.46 45.34
N ALA A 277 -28.55 -5.77 45.27
CA ALA A 277 -29.64 -6.71 45.47
C ALA A 277 -30.21 -6.56 46.90
N ASP A 278 -31.49 -6.27 47.01
CA ASP A 278 -32.23 -6.32 48.24
C ASP A 278 -32.04 -7.69 48.93
N LYS A 279 -31.74 -7.64 50.21
CA LYS A 279 -31.61 -8.81 51.08
C LYS A 279 -32.97 -9.48 51.20
N MET A 280 -33.16 -10.61 50.55
CA MET A 280 -34.26 -11.53 50.83
C MET A 280 -34.00 -12.18 52.21
N PRO A 281 -35.02 -12.28 53.10
CA PRO A 281 -34.86 -12.99 54.37
C PRO A 281 -34.76 -14.51 54.13
N ALA A 282 -33.81 -15.12 54.82
CA ALA A 282 -33.56 -16.58 54.80
C ALA A 282 -34.81 -17.36 55.29
N LYS A 283 -35.33 -18.26 54.50
CA LYS A 283 -36.33 -19.27 54.92
C LYS A 283 -35.60 -20.35 55.77
N PRO A 284 -36.16 -20.80 56.91
CA PRO A 284 -35.54 -21.89 57.70
C PRO A 284 -35.73 -23.24 57.02
N TRP A 285 -34.69 -24.04 57.13
CA TRP A 285 -34.62 -25.42 56.65
C TRP A 285 -35.51 -26.36 57.47
N PRO A 286 -36.36 -27.23 56.88
CA PRO A 286 -37.16 -28.19 57.66
C PRO A 286 -36.35 -29.49 57.86
N GLY A 287 -36.20 -29.90 59.11
CA GLY A 287 -36.03 -31.27 59.47
C GLY A 287 -34.70 -31.72 60.01
N SER A 288 -34.48 -31.64 61.35
CA SER A 288 -33.69 -32.62 62.08
C SER A 288 -34.53 -33.21 63.22
N LYS A 289 -34.91 -34.49 63.08
CA LYS A 289 -35.48 -35.25 64.16
C LYS A 289 -34.41 -35.73 65.08
N PRO A 290 -34.60 -35.75 66.41
CA PRO A 290 -33.65 -36.29 67.35
C PRO A 290 -33.69 -37.84 67.33
N ARG A 291 -32.51 -38.48 67.33
CA ARG A 291 -32.38 -39.90 67.60
C ARG A 291 -32.31 -40.10 69.11
N ARG A 292 -33.11 -41.05 69.59
CA ARG A 292 -32.95 -41.70 70.91
C ARG A 292 -31.73 -42.57 70.92
#